data_95a45414af9382b968ae448229154935
#
_entry.id   95a45414af9382b968ae448229154935
#
_cell.length_a   1.000
_cell.length_b   1.000
_cell.length_c   1.000
_cell.angle_alpha   90.00
_cell.angle_beta   90.00
_cell.angle_gamma   90.00
#
_symmetry.space_group_name_H-M   'P 1'
#
loop_
_entity.id
_entity.type
_entity.pdbx_description
1 polymer ?
#
loop_
_entity_poly.entity_id
_entity_poly.type
_entity_poly.pdbx_seq_one_letter_code
_entity_poly.pdbx_strand_id
1 'polypeptide(L)'
;MRTDAMLSVCTSLLLIINVLSCVLILNDVLAFISICREWRIPFSIERSRSGNGAHVWTFFNEPIPACKVRKLGNTILTEAMKRNGRMTFDSYDRFFPNQDKVPEGGFGNLIALPLQGKARKAGNSVFVDEQFLP
;
A
#
# COMPACT_ATOMS: atom_id res chain seq x y z
N MET A 1 11.43 17.31 27.31
CA MET A 1 12.18 16.75 26.18
C MET A 1 12.07 15.21 26.16
N ARG A 2 10.89 14.64 25.97
CA ARG A 2 10.72 13.17 25.87
C ARG A 2 9.46 12.72 25.12
N THR A 3 8.85 13.60 24.33
CA THR A 3 7.61 13.30 23.60
C THR A 3 7.79 13.10 22.09
N ASP A 4 8.94 13.47 21.53
CA ASP A 4 9.15 13.41 20.07
C ASP A 4 9.53 12.02 19.56
N ALA A 5 10.01 11.13 20.42
CA ALA A 5 10.45 9.79 20.03
C ALA A 5 9.29 8.79 19.87
N MET A 6 8.17 9.02 20.53
CA MET A 6 7.06 8.05 20.56
C MET A 6 6.06 8.24 19.41
N LEU A 7 5.94 9.45 18.87
CA LEU A 7 5.08 9.75 17.72
C LEU A 7 5.73 9.41 16.37
N SER A 8 7.05 9.30 16.33
CA SER A 8 7.80 8.89 15.14
C SER A 8 7.66 7.39 14.82
N VAL A 9 7.34 6.57 15.80
CA VAL A 9 7.35 5.10 15.65
C VAL A 9 6.13 4.58 14.90
N CYS A 10 5.01 5.29 14.93
CA CYS A 10 3.77 4.78 14.32
C CYS A 10 3.63 5.06 12.81
N THR A 11 4.45 5.94 12.25
CA THR A 11 4.38 6.35 10.83
C THR A 11 5.39 5.64 9.92
N SER A 12 6.21 4.76 10.45
CA SER A 12 7.44 4.36 9.76
C SER A 12 7.52 2.89 9.31
N LEU A 13 6.51 2.08 9.59
CA LEU A 13 6.62 0.63 9.39
C LEU A 13 5.96 0.09 8.12
N LEU A 14 5.26 0.92 7.36
CA LEU A 14 4.34 0.39 6.36
C LEU A 14 4.20 1.30 5.15
N LEU A 15 4.51 0.76 3.97
CA LEU A 15 4.05 1.33 2.70
C LEU A 15 2.84 0.54 2.24
N ILE A 16 1.73 1.23 2.02
CA ILE A 16 0.54 0.63 1.45
C ILE A 16 0.15 1.41 0.21
N ILE A 17 -0.02 0.70 -0.87
CA ILE A 17 -0.55 1.24 -2.11
C ILE A 17 -1.96 0.73 -2.26
N ASN A 18 -2.88 1.67 -2.32
CA ASN A 18 -4.27 1.38 -2.56
C ASN A 18 -4.57 1.54 -4.05
N VAL A 19 -4.90 0.45 -4.71
CA VAL A 19 -5.28 0.43 -6.12
C VAL A 19 -6.78 0.19 -6.21
N LEU A 20 -7.51 1.18 -6.72
CA LEU A 20 -8.97 1.17 -6.76
C LEU A 20 -9.49 1.29 -8.20
N SER A 21 -9.85 0.18 -8.85
CA SER A 21 -10.79 0.15 -10.01
C SER A 21 -11.15 -1.26 -10.45
N CYS A 22 -12.34 -1.50 -10.97
CA CYS A 22 -13.00 -2.80 -10.98
C CYS A 22 -12.59 -3.81 -12.08
N VAL A 23 -11.84 -3.42 -13.12
CA VAL A 23 -11.47 -4.33 -14.23
C VAL A 23 -9.98 -4.27 -14.59
N LEU A 24 -9.33 -3.15 -14.31
CA LEU A 24 -7.90 -2.94 -14.60
C LEU A 24 -6.98 -3.29 -13.42
N ILE A 25 -7.55 -3.55 -12.26
CA ILE A 25 -6.85 -3.69 -10.98
C ILE A 25 -5.80 -4.78 -11.00
N LEU A 26 -6.13 -5.95 -11.52
CA LEU A 26 -5.22 -7.09 -11.49
C LEU A 26 -3.95 -6.78 -12.30
N ASN A 27 -4.10 -6.23 -13.50
CA ASN A 27 -2.98 -5.88 -14.35
C ASN A 27 -2.10 -4.78 -13.75
N ASP A 28 -2.70 -3.81 -13.07
CA ASP A 28 -1.98 -2.70 -12.45
C ASP A 28 -1.22 -3.16 -11.20
N VAL A 29 -1.86 -4.00 -10.37
CA VAL A 29 -1.17 -4.65 -9.25
C VAL A 29 -0.02 -5.52 -9.74
N LEU A 30 -0.25 -6.35 -10.76
CA LEU A 30 0.78 -7.20 -11.34
C LEU A 30 1.95 -6.39 -11.93
N ALA A 31 1.66 -5.28 -12.61
CA ALA A 31 2.69 -4.36 -13.09
C ALA A 31 3.52 -3.80 -11.92
N PHE A 32 2.87 -3.33 -10.87
CA PHE A 32 3.54 -2.80 -9.68
C PHE A 32 4.41 -3.85 -8.98
N ILE A 33 3.88 -5.04 -8.70
CA ILE A 33 4.62 -6.10 -8.01
C ILE A 33 5.74 -6.69 -8.87
N SER A 34 5.64 -6.60 -10.21
CA SER A 34 6.74 -7.01 -11.08
C SER A 34 8.01 -6.19 -10.84
N ILE A 35 7.85 -4.87 -10.60
CA ILE A 35 8.95 -3.98 -10.22
C ILE A 35 9.46 -4.33 -8.81
N CYS A 36 8.54 -4.57 -7.86
CA CYS A 36 8.93 -4.98 -6.53
C CYS A 36 9.81 -6.25 -6.55
N ARG A 37 9.45 -7.23 -7.35
CA ARG A 37 10.25 -8.44 -7.54
C ARG A 37 11.63 -8.17 -8.11
N GLU A 38 11.68 -7.44 -9.21
CA GLU A 38 12.94 -7.12 -9.87
C GLU A 38 13.91 -6.40 -8.91
N TRP A 39 13.36 -5.49 -8.10
CA TRP A 39 14.13 -4.73 -7.12
C TRP A 39 14.28 -5.43 -5.79
N ARG A 40 13.77 -6.67 -5.66
CA ARG A 40 13.83 -7.49 -4.44
C ARG A 40 13.19 -6.81 -3.23
N ILE A 41 12.10 -6.09 -3.47
CA ILE A 41 11.30 -5.44 -2.42
C ILE A 41 10.22 -6.44 -1.99
N PRO A 42 10.20 -6.87 -0.71
CA PRO A 42 9.16 -7.75 -0.20
C PRO A 42 7.77 -7.09 -0.26
N PHE A 43 6.76 -7.84 -0.66
CA PHE A 43 5.39 -7.36 -0.72
C PHE A 43 4.39 -8.45 -0.32
N SER A 44 3.20 -8.02 0.04
CA SER A 44 2.01 -8.86 0.20
C SER A 44 0.82 -8.17 -0.46
N ILE A 45 -0.06 -8.94 -1.06
CA ILE A 45 -1.26 -8.41 -1.72
C ILE A 45 -2.46 -8.69 -0.81
N GLU A 46 -3.27 -7.69 -0.56
CA GLU A 46 -4.55 -7.83 0.13
C GLU A 46 -5.68 -7.47 -0.83
N ARG A 47 -6.67 -8.36 -0.95
CA ARG A 47 -7.93 -7.99 -1.58
C ARG A 47 -8.64 -6.96 -0.71
N SER A 48 -9.07 -5.85 -1.29
CA SER A 48 -9.70 -4.77 -0.54
C SER A 48 -10.98 -5.22 0.18
N ARG A 49 -11.40 -4.42 1.15
CA ARG A 49 -12.64 -4.68 1.91
C ARG A 49 -13.88 -4.79 1.02
N SER A 50 -13.96 -4.03 -0.08
CA SER A 50 -15.07 -4.08 -1.03
C SER A 50 -14.99 -5.29 -1.98
N GLY A 51 -13.83 -5.92 -2.09
CA GLY A 51 -13.55 -6.96 -3.09
C GLY A 51 -13.16 -6.40 -4.47
N ASN A 52 -13.34 -5.09 -4.69
CA ASN A 52 -13.17 -4.45 -5.99
C ASN A 52 -11.79 -3.81 -6.19
N GLY A 53 -10.87 -3.98 -5.26
CA GLY A 53 -9.55 -3.40 -5.28
C GLY A 53 -8.52 -4.24 -4.56
N ALA A 54 -7.28 -3.79 -4.57
CA ALA A 54 -6.21 -4.42 -3.83
C ALA A 54 -5.33 -3.38 -3.12
N HIS A 55 -4.70 -3.83 -2.06
CA HIS A 55 -3.65 -3.10 -1.37
C HIS A 55 -2.35 -3.89 -1.51
N VAL A 56 -1.28 -3.23 -1.91
CA VAL A 56 0.06 -3.82 -1.86
C VAL A 56 0.77 -3.33 -0.60
N TRP A 57 1.12 -4.26 0.25
CA TRP A 57 1.75 -4.02 1.54
C TRP A 57 3.24 -4.29 1.47
N THR A 58 4.05 -3.35 1.94
CA THR A 58 5.48 -3.55 2.15
C THR A 58 5.81 -3.23 3.60
N PHE A 59 6.46 -4.17 4.29
CA PHE A 59 6.85 -4.05 5.68
C PHE A 59 8.36 -3.82 5.77
N PHE A 60 8.77 -2.98 6.69
CA PHE A 60 10.18 -2.65 6.94
C PHE A 60 10.59 -3.17 8.31
N ASN A 61 11.82 -3.65 8.42
CA ASN A 61 12.37 -4.19 9.67
C ASN A 61 12.63 -3.11 10.73
N GLU A 62 12.72 -1.85 10.31
CA GLU A 62 13.01 -0.71 11.17
C GLU A 62 12.24 0.54 10.69
N PRO A 63 12.05 1.53 11.58
CA PRO A 63 11.35 2.75 11.23
C PRO A 63 12.05 3.52 10.11
N ILE A 64 11.29 3.85 9.06
CA ILE A 64 11.76 4.65 7.93
C ILE A 64 10.91 5.93 7.82
N PRO A 65 11.52 7.10 7.57
CA PRO A 65 10.76 8.33 7.38
C PRO A 65 9.72 8.21 6.26
N ALA A 66 8.49 8.66 6.51
CA ALA A 66 7.36 8.58 5.59
C ALA A 66 7.67 9.16 4.20
N CYS A 67 8.42 10.26 4.13
CA CYS A 67 8.86 10.85 2.86
C CYS A 67 9.73 9.90 2.02
N LYS A 68 10.59 9.09 2.64
CA LYS A 68 11.43 8.11 1.92
C LYS A 68 10.57 6.96 1.40
N VAL A 69 9.65 6.48 2.22
CA VAL A 69 8.71 5.41 1.85
C VAL A 69 7.83 5.84 0.67
N ARG A 70 7.31 7.08 0.70
CA ARG A 70 6.53 7.61 -0.43
C ARG A 70 7.37 7.80 -1.69
N LYS A 71 8.63 8.24 -1.57
CA LYS A 71 9.53 8.31 -2.73
C LYS A 71 9.73 6.94 -3.36
N LEU A 72 9.96 5.91 -2.55
CA LEU A 72 10.07 4.54 -3.03
C LEU A 72 8.79 4.11 -3.77
N GLY A 73 7.63 4.27 -3.15
CA GLY A 73 6.35 3.93 -3.76
C GLY A 73 6.10 4.66 -5.08
N ASN A 74 6.35 5.98 -5.12
CA ASN A 74 6.23 6.77 -6.35
C ASN A 74 7.20 6.30 -7.44
N THR A 75 8.42 5.92 -7.08
CA THR A 75 9.40 5.43 -8.05
C THR A 75 8.96 4.10 -8.65
N ILE A 76 8.47 3.16 -7.82
CA ILE A 76 7.94 1.88 -8.29
C ILE A 76 6.73 2.12 -9.20
N LEU A 77 5.79 2.98 -8.78
CA LEU A 77 4.60 3.30 -9.58
C LEU A 77 4.95 3.91 -10.93
N THR A 78 5.86 4.87 -10.94
CA THR A 78 6.33 5.52 -12.17
C THR A 78 6.95 4.51 -13.13
N GLU A 79 7.77 3.61 -12.62
CA GLU A 79 8.40 2.58 -13.43
C GLU A 79 7.37 1.56 -13.96
N ALA A 80 6.41 1.16 -13.13
CA ALA A 80 5.30 0.30 -13.53
C ALA A 80 4.47 0.93 -14.66
N MET A 81 4.14 2.22 -14.54
CA MET A 81 3.42 2.98 -15.58
C MET A 81 4.20 3.06 -16.89
N LYS A 82 5.52 3.28 -16.85
CA LYS A 82 6.37 3.30 -18.05
C LYS A 82 6.34 1.97 -18.80
N ARG A 83 6.33 0.85 -18.07
CA ARG A 83 6.34 -0.50 -18.66
C ARG A 83 4.95 -0.95 -19.09
N ASN A 84 3.94 -0.55 -18.36
CA ASN A 84 2.53 -0.84 -18.64
C ASN A 84 1.83 0.44 -19.11
N GLY A 85 1.88 0.72 -20.40
CA GLY A 85 1.27 1.93 -20.99
C GLY A 85 -0.26 2.05 -20.84
N ARG A 86 -0.92 1.05 -20.25
CA ARG A 86 -2.35 1.08 -19.91
C ARG A 86 -2.63 1.52 -18.49
N MET A 87 -1.61 1.46 -17.63
CA MET A 87 -1.72 1.89 -16.23
C MET A 87 -1.80 3.41 -16.17
N THR A 88 -2.84 3.95 -15.58
CA THR A 88 -3.07 5.40 -15.43
C THR A 88 -3.17 5.78 -13.96
N PHE A 89 -3.12 7.08 -13.67
CA PHE A 89 -3.34 7.59 -12.32
C PHE A 89 -4.76 7.32 -11.81
N ASP A 90 -5.72 7.05 -12.69
CA ASP A 90 -7.10 6.71 -12.30
C ASP A 90 -7.20 5.34 -11.65
N SER A 91 -6.23 4.45 -11.92
CA SER A 91 -6.12 3.13 -11.27
C SER A 91 -5.56 3.19 -9.85
N TYR A 92 -5.00 4.35 -9.47
CA TYR A 92 -4.30 4.55 -8.21
C TYR A 92 -5.09 5.49 -7.30
N ASP A 93 -5.40 5.07 -6.09
CA ASP A 93 -6.08 5.91 -5.08
C ASP A 93 -5.06 6.68 -4.23
N ARG A 94 -4.24 5.99 -3.44
CA ARG A 94 -3.28 6.66 -2.55
C ARG A 94 -2.19 5.77 -2.01
N PHE A 95 -1.12 6.41 -1.53
CA PHE A 95 -0.12 5.78 -0.68
C PHE A 95 -0.43 6.00 0.81
N PHE A 96 -0.03 5.03 1.62
CA PHE A 96 0.12 5.21 3.05
C PHE A 96 1.58 4.97 3.45
N PRO A 97 2.17 5.83 4.26
CA PRO A 97 1.62 7.08 4.79
C PRO A 97 1.47 8.16 3.70
N ASN A 98 0.40 8.97 3.73
CA ASN A 98 0.19 10.05 2.76
C ASN A 98 0.69 11.42 3.25
N GLN A 99 1.23 11.49 4.46
CA GLN A 99 1.78 12.71 5.08
C GLN A 99 3.10 12.42 5.78
N ASP A 100 3.96 13.45 5.90
CA ASP A 100 5.27 13.31 6.55
C ASP A 100 5.22 13.44 8.05
N LYS A 101 4.27 14.22 8.56
CA LYS A 101 4.10 14.52 9.99
C LYS A 101 2.63 14.43 10.37
N VAL A 102 2.38 13.97 11.57
CA VAL A 102 1.08 14.06 12.18
C VAL A 102 0.96 15.46 12.81
N PRO A 103 -0.11 16.23 12.53
CA PRO A 103 -0.36 17.51 13.20
C PRO A 103 -0.41 17.32 14.71
N GLU A 104 0.05 18.33 15.45
CA GLU A 104 -0.02 18.32 16.91
C GLU A 104 -1.48 18.18 17.38
N GLY A 105 -1.76 17.20 18.26
CA GLY A 105 -3.12 16.87 18.71
C GLY A 105 -4.00 16.18 17.66
N GLY A 106 -3.49 15.91 16.46
CA GLY A 106 -4.22 15.23 15.41
C GLY A 106 -3.96 13.71 15.37
N PHE A 107 -4.90 13.01 14.74
CA PHE A 107 -4.68 11.60 14.36
C PHE A 107 -3.93 11.56 13.02
N GLY A 108 -3.02 10.62 12.89
CA GLY A 108 -2.43 10.30 11.58
C GLY A 108 -3.45 9.75 10.59
N ASN A 109 -2.98 9.38 9.41
CA ASN A 109 -3.87 8.74 8.44
C ASN A 109 -4.43 7.44 9.01
N LEU A 110 -5.74 7.34 9.02
CA LEU A 110 -6.41 6.09 9.36
C LEU A 110 -6.39 5.15 8.16
N ILE A 111 -5.93 3.93 8.41
CA ILE A 111 -5.99 2.86 7.43
C ILE A 111 -6.82 1.70 7.97
N ALA A 112 -7.62 1.12 7.10
CA ALA A 112 -8.33 -0.09 7.41
C ALA A 112 -7.34 -1.27 7.37
N LEU A 113 -7.13 -1.91 8.53
CA LEU A 113 -6.28 -3.10 8.62
C LEU A 113 -6.90 -4.29 7.88
N PRO A 114 -6.06 -5.23 7.39
CA PRO A 114 -6.52 -6.49 6.82
C PRO A 114 -7.31 -7.35 7.81
N LEU A 115 -7.93 -8.40 7.29
CA LEU A 115 -8.61 -9.45 8.06
C LEU A 115 -9.83 -8.97 8.85
N GLN A 116 -10.51 -7.92 8.37
CA GLN A 116 -11.75 -7.42 9.01
C GLN A 116 -12.84 -8.48 9.00
N GLY A 117 -13.37 -8.81 10.18
CA GLY A 117 -14.24 -9.96 10.39
C GLY A 117 -15.45 -10.04 9.46
N LYS A 118 -16.13 -8.93 9.17
CA LYS A 118 -17.29 -8.90 8.27
C LYS A 118 -16.91 -9.07 6.80
N ALA A 119 -15.87 -8.39 6.35
CA ALA A 119 -15.38 -8.48 4.97
C ALA A 119 -14.75 -9.86 4.69
N ARG A 120 -14.00 -10.41 5.66
CA ARG A 120 -13.36 -11.72 5.56
C ARG A 120 -14.37 -12.86 5.33
N LYS A 121 -15.56 -12.79 5.91
CA LYS A 121 -16.63 -13.77 5.65
C LYS A 121 -17.08 -13.80 4.20
N ALA A 122 -16.89 -12.70 3.47
CA ALA A 122 -17.18 -12.59 2.04
C ALA A 122 -15.92 -12.82 1.16
N GLY A 123 -14.81 -13.31 1.73
CA GLY A 123 -13.56 -13.52 1.02
C GLY A 123 -12.78 -12.24 0.70
N ASN A 124 -13.13 -11.13 1.35
CA ASN A 124 -12.49 -9.82 1.19
C ASN A 124 -11.64 -9.47 2.41
N SER A 125 -10.82 -8.41 2.32
CA SER A 125 -9.88 -8.00 3.36
C SER A 125 -8.97 -9.16 3.81
N VAL A 126 -8.53 -9.97 2.85
CA VAL A 126 -7.66 -11.14 3.05
C VAL A 126 -6.42 -11.00 2.18
N PHE A 127 -5.30 -11.53 2.67
CA PHE A 127 -4.12 -11.67 1.85
C PHE A 127 -4.35 -12.73 0.78
N VAL A 128 -3.85 -12.46 -0.40
CA VAL A 128 -4.03 -13.29 -1.60
C VAL A 128 -2.69 -13.45 -2.30
N ASP A 129 -2.60 -14.51 -3.09
CA ASP A 129 -1.49 -14.69 -4.02
C ASP A 129 -1.64 -13.82 -5.28
N GLU A 130 -0.77 -14.00 -6.24
CA GLU A 130 -0.77 -13.26 -7.51
C GLU A 130 -1.86 -13.70 -8.48
N GLN A 131 -2.50 -14.81 -8.22
CA GLN A 131 -3.72 -15.27 -8.87
C GLN A 131 -4.97 -14.75 -8.16
N PHE A 132 -4.79 -13.90 -7.13
CA PHE A 132 -5.86 -13.37 -6.28
C PHE A 132 -6.63 -14.45 -5.51
N LEU A 133 -5.99 -15.59 -5.24
CA LEU A 133 -6.52 -16.64 -4.39
C LEU A 133 -6.02 -16.44 -2.96
N PRO A 134 -6.89 -16.62 -1.92
CA PRO A 134 -6.49 -16.57 -0.51
C PRO A 134 -5.51 -17.66 -0.13
#